data_91d924884c34d526f72e346919b01d80
#
_entry.id   91d924884c34d526f72e346919b01d80
#
_cell.length_a   1.000
_cell.length_b   1.000
_cell.length_c   1.000
_cell.angle_alpha   90.00
_cell.angle_beta   90.00
_cell.angle_gamma   90.00
#
_symmetry.space_group_name_H-M   'P 1'
#
loop_
_entity.id
_entity.type
_entity.pdbx_description
1 polymer ?
#
loop_
_entity_poly.entity_id
_entity_poly.type
_entity_poly.pdbx_seq_one_letter_code
_entity_poly.pdbx_strand_id
1 'polypeptide(L)'
;MSSKLLFPEDFILMGFTKYPWLDLPLFFALLISYMFTLLGNMALILVSQLDSQLQSPLYFFLTDLSCLDLCFATTTNITYIGCMAQAYIFHWLGCTECVLLGVMALDRCVAVCRPLRYSVIMDHKHCRRLSGTAWLVGLANSLLQSTLTVQLPLCGNQELDHFFCELPGLIKMACVDTTINEATLAVVATFLIMGPLSMILLSYGCIAQAAFHTCSSHLLVVSLFYGPGIYIYMQPSGDSPQDLTKALTLFYCVITPMANPFIYTLRNKDVKGALRRLLRSAILSKRI
;
A
#
# COMPACT_ATOMS: atom_id res chain seq x y z
N MET A 1 -28.91 34.02 -9.88
CA MET A 1 -27.51 33.76 -10.25
C MET A 1 -27.37 32.25 -10.26
N SER A 2 -27.26 31.65 -11.45
CA SER A 2 -27.16 30.20 -11.63
C SER A 2 -25.78 29.75 -11.16
N SER A 3 -25.70 29.05 -10.06
CA SER A 3 -24.49 28.39 -9.61
C SER A 3 -24.21 27.24 -10.60
N LYS A 4 -23.38 27.49 -11.63
CA LYS A 4 -22.69 26.41 -12.30
C LYS A 4 -21.91 25.65 -11.23
N LEU A 5 -22.31 24.44 -10.89
CA LEU A 5 -21.47 23.47 -10.22
C LEU A 5 -20.24 23.28 -11.13
N LEU A 6 -19.18 23.99 -10.81
CA LEU A 6 -17.93 23.89 -11.55
C LEU A 6 -17.19 22.64 -11.00
N PHE A 7 -17.39 21.51 -11.66
CA PHE A 7 -16.38 20.47 -11.62
C PHE A 7 -15.25 20.92 -12.54
N PRO A 8 -14.02 21.07 -12.07
CA PRO A 8 -12.89 21.42 -12.92
C PRO A 8 -12.72 20.37 -14.01
N GLU A 9 -12.43 20.78 -15.25
CA GLU A 9 -12.17 19.84 -16.34
C GLU A 9 -10.87 19.07 -16.11
N ASP A 10 -9.86 19.73 -15.54
CA ASP A 10 -8.53 19.18 -15.25
C ASP A 10 -7.98 19.66 -13.90
N PHE A 11 -7.06 18.87 -13.32
CA PHE A 11 -6.26 19.26 -12.16
C PHE A 11 -4.78 19.44 -12.54
N ILE A 12 -4.15 20.42 -11.95
CA ILE A 12 -2.70 20.64 -12.01
C ILE A 12 -2.08 20.14 -10.71
N LEU A 13 -1.34 19.05 -10.81
CA LEU A 13 -0.60 18.51 -9.68
C LEU A 13 0.69 19.31 -9.48
N MET A 14 0.78 20.05 -8.38
CA MET A 14 1.87 20.99 -8.14
C MET A 14 3.19 20.31 -7.70
N GLY A 15 3.11 19.12 -7.12
CA GLY A 15 4.32 18.41 -6.67
C GLY A 15 5.23 19.28 -5.78
N PHE A 16 6.54 19.30 -6.07
CA PHE A 16 7.55 20.13 -5.41
C PHE A 16 7.91 21.37 -6.24
N THR A 17 6.95 22.05 -6.85
CA THR A 17 7.19 23.23 -7.70
C THR A 17 7.96 24.37 -7.02
N LYS A 18 7.96 24.40 -5.68
CA LYS A 18 8.81 25.32 -4.89
C LYS A 18 10.31 25.05 -5.05
N TYR A 19 10.69 23.87 -5.54
CA TYR A 19 12.08 23.42 -5.64
C TYR A 19 12.39 22.89 -7.06
N PRO A 20 12.45 23.74 -8.10
CA PRO A 20 12.62 23.29 -9.51
C PRO A 20 13.89 22.45 -9.76
N TRP A 21 14.93 22.65 -8.94
CA TRP A 21 16.17 21.88 -9.00
C TRP A 21 15.96 20.40 -8.62
N LEU A 22 14.85 20.08 -7.94
CA LEU A 22 14.53 18.73 -7.50
C LEU A 22 13.82 17.91 -8.59
N ASP A 23 13.24 18.54 -9.61
CA ASP A 23 12.41 17.87 -10.62
C ASP A 23 13.18 16.77 -11.37
N LEU A 24 14.38 17.09 -11.86
CA LEU A 24 15.18 16.12 -12.60
C LEU A 24 15.73 14.98 -11.73
N PRO A 25 16.33 15.22 -10.56
CA PRO A 25 16.72 14.18 -9.63
C PRO A 25 15.54 13.31 -9.19
N LEU A 26 14.39 13.92 -8.89
CA LEU A 26 13.19 13.20 -8.47
C LEU A 26 12.64 12.34 -9.60
N PHE A 27 12.61 12.83 -10.84
CA PHE A 27 12.20 12.05 -12.01
C PHE A 27 13.03 10.76 -12.15
N PHE A 28 14.37 10.87 -12.09
CA PHE A 28 15.22 9.69 -12.17
C PHE A 28 15.06 8.75 -10.97
N ALA A 29 14.93 9.30 -9.77
CA ALA A 29 14.69 8.51 -8.56
C ALA A 29 13.36 7.73 -8.67
N LEU A 30 12.28 8.37 -9.12
CA LEU A 30 10.98 7.75 -9.33
C LEU A 30 11.04 6.69 -10.44
N LEU A 31 11.69 7.00 -11.57
CA LEU A 31 11.85 6.05 -12.67
C LEU A 31 12.62 4.79 -12.23
N ILE A 32 13.72 4.96 -11.51
CA ILE A 32 14.51 3.85 -10.98
C ILE A 32 13.68 3.04 -9.97
N SER A 33 13.00 3.71 -9.04
CA SER A 33 12.12 3.06 -8.06
C SER A 33 11.00 2.27 -8.74
N TYR A 34 10.38 2.85 -9.77
CA TYR A 34 9.35 2.19 -10.57
C TYR A 34 9.88 0.91 -11.23
N MET A 35 11.06 0.97 -11.87
CA MET A 35 11.68 -0.20 -12.47
C MET A 35 11.98 -1.30 -11.43
N PHE A 36 12.49 -0.93 -10.26
CA PHE A 36 12.71 -1.88 -9.17
C PHE A 36 11.40 -2.47 -8.63
N THR A 37 10.34 -1.67 -8.50
CA THR A 37 9.01 -2.14 -8.10
C THR A 37 8.48 -3.17 -9.09
N LEU A 38 8.50 -2.86 -10.40
CA LEU A 38 8.04 -3.78 -11.43
C LEU A 38 8.84 -5.08 -11.44
N LEU A 39 10.16 -4.99 -11.56
CA LEU A 39 11.04 -6.16 -11.68
C LEU A 39 11.03 -7.00 -10.40
N GLY A 40 11.08 -6.36 -9.24
CA GLY A 40 11.11 -7.03 -7.94
C GLY A 40 9.81 -7.79 -7.64
N ASN A 41 8.67 -7.13 -7.81
CA ASN A 41 7.36 -7.74 -7.53
C ASN A 41 6.99 -8.80 -8.58
N MET A 42 7.26 -8.56 -9.87
CA MET A 42 7.10 -9.58 -10.91
C MET A 42 7.98 -10.81 -10.64
N ALA A 43 9.23 -10.61 -10.25
CA ALA A 43 10.12 -11.73 -9.90
C ALA A 43 9.58 -12.52 -8.69
N LEU A 44 9.06 -11.83 -7.67
CA LEU A 44 8.49 -12.49 -6.48
C LEU A 44 7.24 -13.30 -6.85
N ILE A 45 6.33 -12.75 -7.65
CA ILE A 45 5.14 -13.46 -8.15
C ILE A 45 5.57 -14.70 -8.96
N LEU A 46 6.46 -14.55 -9.91
CA LEU A 46 6.92 -15.66 -10.75
C LEU A 46 7.58 -16.77 -9.92
N VAL A 47 8.47 -16.41 -9.00
CA VAL A 47 9.16 -17.38 -8.15
C VAL A 47 8.17 -18.11 -7.24
N SER A 48 7.20 -17.41 -6.64
CA SER A 48 6.18 -18.01 -5.78
C SER A 48 5.23 -18.96 -6.55
N GLN A 49 4.98 -18.71 -7.83
CA GLN A 49 4.12 -19.53 -8.69
C GLN A 49 4.86 -20.75 -9.27
N LEU A 50 6.13 -20.58 -9.65
CA LEU A 50 6.89 -21.61 -10.36
C LEU A 50 7.58 -22.61 -9.44
N ASP A 51 7.90 -22.24 -8.20
CA ASP A 51 8.59 -23.12 -7.26
C ASP A 51 7.60 -23.80 -6.30
N SER A 52 7.44 -25.11 -6.44
CA SER A 52 6.53 -25.92 -5.61
C SER A 52 6.85 -25.88 -4.10
N GLN A 53 8.07 -25.52 -3.72
CA GLN A 53 8.47 -25.40 -2.30
C GLN A 53 7.97 -24.09 -1.67
N LEU A 54 7.50 -23.13 -2.49
CA LEU A 54 6.97 -21.85 -2.04
C LEU A 54 5.42 -21.81 -1.97
N GLN A 55 4.76 -22.96 -1.86
CA GLN A 55 3.30 -23.06 -1.76
C GLN A 55 2.79 -22.94 -0.32
N SER A 56 3.44 -22.15 0.53
CA SER A 56 2.93 -21.90 1.89
C SER A 56 2.01 -20.67 1.92
N PRO A 57 1.14 -20.55 2.95
CA PRO A 57 0.26 -19.38 3.13
C PRO A 57 0.98 -18.04 3.06
N LEU A 58 2.19 -17.96 3.61
CA LEU A 58 3.01 -16.74 3.52
C LEU A 58 3.20 -16.28 2.08
N TYR A 59 3.60 -17.17 1.17
CA TYR A 59 3.89 -16.79 -0.22
C TYR A 59 2.63 -16.44 -1.00
N PHE A 60 1.49 -17.00 -0.62
CA PHE A 60 0.19 -16.58 -1.13
C PHE A 60 -0.09 -15.11 -0.80
N PHE A 61 0.07 -14.70 0.47
CA PHE A 61 -0.11 -13.30 0.87
C PHE A 61 0.98 -12.37 0.31
N LEU A 62 2.21 -12.84 0.15
CA LEU A 62 3.27 -12.07 -0.52
C LEU A 62 2.97 -11.83 -2.00
N THR A 63 2.34 -12.79 -2.67
CA THR A 63 1.87 -12.62 -4.05
C THR A 63 0.78 -11.55 -4.12
N ASP A 64 -0.20 -11.57 -3.21
CA ASP A 64 -1.24 -10.55 -3.11
C ASP A 64 -0.64 -9.16 -2.88
N LEU A 65 0.30 -9.03 -1.94
CA LEU A 65 1.01 -7.78 -1.66
C LEU A 65 1.77 -7.29 -2.90
N SER A 66 2.47 -8.19 -3.61
CA SER A 66 3.18 -7.83 -4.85
C SER A 66 2.23 -7.38 -5.97
N CYS A 67 1.02 -7.96 -6.06
CA CYS A 67 0.00 -7.48 -7.00
C CYS A 67 -0.47 -6.06 -6.64
N LEU A 68 -0.69 -5.76 -5.35
CA LEU A 68 -1.02 -4.42 -4.87
C LEU A 68 0.10 -3.42 -5.24
N ASP A 69 1.35 -3.76 -4.94
CA ASP A 69 2.52 -2.93 -5.24
C ASP A 69 2.63 -2.59 -6.73
N LEU A 70 2.34 -3.55 -7.62
CA LEU A 70 2.30 -3.32 -9.07
C LEU A 70 1.17 -2.39 -9.48
N CYS A 71 -0.02 -2.53 -8.87
CA CYS A 71 -1.16 -1.66 -9.13
C CYS A 71 -0.89 -0.22 -8.69
N PHE A 72 -0.24 -0.01 -7.55
CA PHE A 72 0.18 1.33 -7.11
C PHE A 72 1.12 2.01 -8.12
N ALA A 73 2.04 1.26 -8.71
CA ALA A 73 3.05 1.80 -9.61
C ALA A 73 2.51 2.23 -10.98
N THR A 74 1.31 1.80 -11.39
CA THR A 74 0.80 1.98 -12.76
C THR A 74 -0.25 3.09 -12.93
N THR A 75 -0.66 3.78 -11.86
CA THR A 75 -1.74 4.79 -11.93
C THR A 75 -1.19 6.21 -12.13
N THR A 76 -1.33 6.77 -13.34
CA THR A 76 -0.99 8.17 -13.67
C THR A 76 -2.02 8.77 -14.62
N ASN A 77 -2.85 9.73 -14.16
CA ASN A 77 -3.70 10.57 -15.03
C ASN A 77 -4.00 11.92 -14.36
N ILE A 78 -4.11 12.98 -15.18
CA ILE A 78 -4.22 14.39 -14.73
C ILE A 78 -5.64 14.95 -14.95
N THR A 79 -6.52 14.30 -15.73
CA THR A 79 -7.92 14.77 -15.92
C THR A 79 -8.74 14.61 -14.65
N TYR A 80 -9.83 15.38 -14.50
CA TYR A 80 -10.76 15.24 -13.36
C TYR A 80 -11.20 13.79 -13.16
N ILE A 81 -11.64 13.12 -14.23
CA ILE A 81 -12.06 11.71 -14.16
C ILE A 81 -10.88 10.81 -13.75
N GLY A 82 -9.71 11.06 -14.29
CA GLY A 82 -8.47 10.35 -13.93
C GLY A 82 -8.09 10.55 -12.47
N CYS A 83 -8.21 11.79 -11.97
CA CYS A 83 -7.97 12.12 -10.56
C CYS A 83 -8.94 11.38 -9.64
N MET A 84 -10.23 11.39 -9.96
CA MET A 84 -11.23 10.65 -9.18
C MET A 84 -10.97 9.14 -9.22
N ALA A 85 -10.71 8.57 -10.40
CA ALA A 85 -10.37 7.15 -10.54
C ALA A 85 -9.12 6.78 -9.73
N GLN A 86 -8.09 7.64 -9.76
CA GLN A 86 -6.90 7.50 -8.94
C GLN A 86 -7.22 7.49 -7.44
N ALA A 87 -8.04 8.43 -6.96
CA ALA A 87 -8.46 8.50 -5.57
C ALA A 87 -9.17 7.21 -5.11
N TYR A 88 -10.09 6.67 -5.93
CA TYR A 88 -10.75 5.39 -5.64
C TYR A 88 -9.76 4.22 -5.59
N ILE A 89 -8.90 4.09 -6.58
CA ILE A 89 -7.94 2.98 -6.69
C ILE A 89 -6.93 3.04 -5.55
N PHE A 90 -6.31 4.20 -5.30
CA PHE A 90 -5.32 4.35 -4.23
C PHE A 90 -5.92 4.06 -2.86
N HIS A 91 -7.12 4.57 -2.59
CA HIS A 91 -7.76 4.33 -1.31
C HIS A 91 -8.15 2.86 -1.14
N TRP A 92 -8.63 2.20 -2.20
CA TRP A 92 -8.92 0.76 -2.20
C TRP A 92 -7.66 -0.06 -1.90
N LEU A 93 -6.59 0.15 -2.66
CA LEU A 93 -5.36 -0.61 -2.54
C LEU A 93 -4.70 -0.39 -1.18
N GLY A 94 -4.61 0.86 -0.72
CA GLY A 94 -4.02 1.19 0.59
C GLY A 94 -4.78 0.57 1.77
N CYS A 95 -6.12 0.59 1.74
CA CYS A 95 -6.91 -0.08 2.76
C CYS A 95 -6.76 -1.61 2.72
N THR A 96 -6.68 -2.19 1.52
CA THR A 96 -6.42 -3.62 1.35
C THR A 96 -5.06 -4.01 1.91
N GLU A 97 -4.03 -3.20 1.65
CA GLU A 97 -2.68 -3.42 2.17
C GLU A 97 -2.64 -3.36 3.70
N CYS A 98 -3.33 -2.38 4.33
CA CYS A 98 -3.48 -2.33 5.79
C CYS A 98 -3.98 -3.66 6.36
N VAL A 99 -5.07 -4.20 5.82
CA VAL A 99 -5.67 -5.44 6.33
C VAL A 99 -4.78 -6.65 6.04
N LEU A 100 -4.18 -6.71 4.85
CA LEU A 100 -3.27 -7.81 4.47
C LEU A 100 -2.04 -7.90 5.38
N LEU A 101 -1.43 -6.78 5.73
CA LEU A 101 -0.30 -6.77 6.67
C LEU A 101 -0.70 -7.31 8.05
N GLY A 102 -1.92 -7.00 8.51
CA GLY A 102 -2.49 -7.60 9.72
C GLY A 102 -2.69 -9.13 9.61
N VAL A 103 -3.23 -9.58 8.49
CA VAL A 103 -3.39 -11.01 8.19
C VAL A 103 -2.05 -11.74 8.14
N MET A 104 -1.02 -11.13 7.54
CA MET A 104 0.34 -11.67 7.50
C MET A 104 0.97 -11.77 8.90
N ALA A 105 0.69 -10.83 9.80
CA ALA A 105 1.13 -10.94 11.18
C ALA A 105 0.45 -12.10 11.93
N LEU A 106 -0.86 -12.30 11.70
CA LEU A 106 -1.59 -13.45 12.23
C LEU A 106 -1.01 -14.76 11.69
N ASP A 107 -0.73 -14.85 10.41
CA ASP A 107 -0.08 -16.02 9.79
C ASP A 107 1.26 -16.32 10.49
N ARG A 108 2.10 -15.31 10.69
CA ARG A 108 3.38 -15.48 11.40
C ARG A 108 3.18 -15.92 12.84
N CYS A 109 2.21 -15.36 13.56
CA CYS A 109 1.89 -15.75 14.93
C CYS A 109 1.49 -17.23 15.00
N VAL A 110 0.61 -17.69 14.12
CA VAL A 110 0.18 -19.09 14.09
C VAL A 110 1.34 -20.01 13.72
N ALA A 111 2.18 -19.63 12.75
CA ALA A 111 3.33 -20.42 12.34
C ALA A 111 4.35 -20.63 13.46
N VAL A 112 4.59 -19.61 14.28
CA VAL A 112 5.56 -19.67 15.38
C VAL A 112 4.97 -20.26 16.66
N CYS A 113 3.76 -19.83 17.05
CA CYS A 113 3.16 -20.23 18.32
C CYS A 113 2.45 -21.58 18.27
N ARG A 114 2.02 -22.04 17.07
CA ARG A 114 1.29 -23.31 16.88
C ARG A 114 1.79 -24.09 15.66
N PRO A 115 3.08 -24.44 15.56
CA PRO A 115 3.69 -25.02 14.35
C PRO A 115 3.05 -26.35 13.95
N LEU A 116 2.67 -27.20 14.90
CA LEU A 116 2.03 -28.50 14.64
C LEU A 116 0.60 -28.39 14.08
N ARG A 117 -0.07 -27.26 14.26
CA ARG A 117 -1.42 -27.02 13.78
C ARG A 117 -1.47 -26.00 12.65
N TYR A 118 -0.33 -25.49 12.20
CA TYR A 118 -0.24 -24.43 11.23
C TYR A 118 -0.95 -24.76 9.91
N SER A 119 -0.68 -25.93 9.33
CA SER A 119 -1.30 -26.39 8.08
C SER A 119 -2.81 -26.63 8.16
N VAL A 120 -3.33 -26.87 9.38
CA VAL A 120 -4.77 -27.05 9.61
C VAL A 120 -5.48 -25.70 9.78
N ILE A 121 -4.85 -24.76 10.52
CA ILE A 121 -5.42 -23.43 10.78
C ILE A 121 -5.33 -22.55 9.54
N MET A 122 -4.17 -22.55 8.87
CA MET A 122 -3.89 -21.75 7.69
C MET A 122 -3.99 -22.59 6.41
N ASP A 123 -5.13 -23.28 6.25
CA ASP A 123 -5.41 -24.01 5.02
C ASP A 123 -5.70 -23.07 3.84
N HIS A 124 -5.59 -23.58 2.62
CA HIS A 124 -5.80 -22.75 1.40
C HIS A 124 -7.18 -22.09 1.33
N LYS A 125 -8.23 -22.70 1.91
CA LYS A 125 -9.57 -22.11 1.94
C LYS A 125 -9.62 -20.92 2.90
N HIS A 126 -9.00 -21.06 4.07
CA HIS A 126 -8.94 -20.03 5.06
C HIS A 126 -8.11 -18.82 4.57
N CYS A 127 -6.94 -19.09 3.98
CA CYS A 127 -6.10 -18.04 3.40
C CYS A 127 -6.82 -17.25 2.29
N ARG A 128 -7.53 -17.93 1.37
CA ARG A 128 -8.34 -17.27 0.34
C ARG A 128 -9.49 -16.44 0.92
N ARG A 129 -10.13 -16.90 1.99
CA ARG A 129 -11.17 -16.14 2.70
C ARG A 129 -10.58 -14.88 3.34
N LEU A 130 -9.45 -14.99 4.03
CA LEU A 130 -8.78 -13.85 4.67
C LEU A 130 -8.36 -12.82 3.62
N SER A 131 -7.71 -13.24 2.54
CA SER A 131 -7.36 -12.36 1.42
C SER A 131 -8.59 -11.73 0.79
N GLY A 132 -9.59 -12.50 0.41
CA GLY A 132 -10.84 -12.00 -0.15
C GLY A 132 -11.54 -10.99 0.77
N THR A 133 -11.52 -11.24 2.09
CA THR A 133 -12.06 -10.28 3.07
C THR A 133 -11.26 -8.97 3.07
N ALA A 134 -9.92 -9.02 3.00
CA ALA A 134 -9.10 -7.83 2.93
C ALA A 134 -9.43 -6.98 1.69
N TRP A 135 -9.54 -7.61 0.51
CA TRP A 135 -9.91 -6.95 -0.73
C TRP A 135 -11.32 -6.33 -0.68
N LEU A 136 -12.29 -7.05 -0.10
CA LEU A 136 -13.67 -6.56 0.02
C LEU A 136 -13.79 -5.41 1.02
N VAL A 137 -13.11 -5.49 2.17
CA VAL A 137 -13.08 -4.40 3.15
C VAL A 137 -12.46 -3.15 2.55
N GLY A 138 -11.33 -3.29 1.85
CA GLY A 138 -10.69 -2.18 1.15
C GLY A 138 -11.60 -1.55 0.10
N LEU A 139 -12.27 -2.37 -0.72
CA LEU A 139 -13.20 -1.89 -1.74
C LEU A 139 -14.40 -1.15 -1.14
N ALA A 140 -15.04 -1.75 -0.14
CA ALA A 140 -16.21 -1.15 0.50
C ALA A 140 -15.87 0.20 1.15
N ASN A 141 -14.71 0.29 1.81
CA ASN A 141 -14.24 1.54 2.39
C ASN A 141 -13.91 2.57 1.32
N SER A 142 -13.23 2.17 0.24
CA SER A 142 -12.92 3.07 -0.86
C SER A 142 -14.19 3.62 -1.52
N LEU A 143 -15.16 2.77 -1.81
CA LEU A 143 -16.45 3.20 -2.36
C LEU A 143 -17.14 4.22 -1.45
N LEU A 144 -17.17 3.97 -0.14
CA LEU A 144 -17.78 4.89 0.82
C LEU A 144 -17.06 6.24 0.85
N GLN A 145 -15.76 6.24 1.16
CA GLN A 145 -15.01 7.48 1.42
C GLN A 145 -14.79 8.29 0.15
N SER A 146 -14.44 7.63 -0.96
CA SER A 146 -14.21 8.33 -2.23
C SER A 146 -15.52 8.90 -2.79
N THR A 147 -16.65 8.19 -2.66
CA THR A 147 -17.95 8.71 -3.12
C THR A 147 -18.37 9.94 -2.31
N LEU A 148 -18.19 9.91 -0.98
CA LEU A 148 -18.47 11.08 -0.13
C LEU A 148 -17.60 12.28 -0.51
N THR A 149 -16.34 12.04 -0.89
CA THR A 149 -15.40 13.10 -1.27
C THR A 149 -15.69 13.66 -2.66
N VAL A 150 -15.97 12.81 -3.65
CA VAL A 150 -16.27 13.22 -5.04
C VAL A 150 -17.56 14.05 -5.14
N GLN A 151 -18.50 13.89 -4.21
CA GLN A 151 -19.73 14.68 -4.17
C GLN A 151 -19.51 16.11 -3.67
N LEU A 152 -18.34 16.44 -3.10
CA LEU A 152 -18.04 17.77 -2.62
C LEU A 152 -17.85 18.73 -3.79
N PRO A 153 -18.48 19.92 -3.76
CA PRO A 153 -18.20 20.97 -4.73
C PRO A 153 -16.79 21.51 -4.52
N LEU A 154 -15.95 21.37 -5.55
CA LEU A 154 -14.57 21.86 -5.53
C LEU A 154 -14.55 23.29 -6.08
N CYS A 155 -13.93 24.21 -5.35
CA CYS A 155 -13.84 25.62 -5.72
C CYS A 155 -12.40 26.08 -5.70
N GLY A 156 -12.08 27.05 -6.56
CA GLY A 156 -10.77 27.68 -6.59
C GLY A 156 -9.94 27.29 -7.81
N ASN A 157 -8.65 27.52 -7.70
CA ASN A 157 -7.71 27.15 -8.73
C ASN A 157 -7.66 25.63 -8.85
N GLN A 158 -7.55 25.14 -10.08
CA GLN A 158 -7.45 23.69 -10.39
C GLN A 158 -6.11 23.07 -9.91
N GLU A 159 -5.43 23.74 -9.00
CA GLU A 159 -4.12 23.36 -8.48
C GLU A 159 -4.25 22.50 -7.24
N LEU A 160 -3.96 21.21 -7.37
CA LEU A 160 -3.82 20.31 -6.26
C LEU A 160 -2.35 20.31 -5.81
N ASP A 161 -2.08 20.85 -4.62
CA ASP A 161 -0.72 20.92 -4.08
C ASP A 161 -0.25 19.55 -3.55
N HIS A 162 -0.28 18.54 -4.43
CA HIS A 162 0.14 17.17 -4.17
C HIS A 162 0.64 16.47 -5.44
N PHE A 163 1.22 15.25 -5.31
CA PHE A 163 1.64 14.40 -6.44
C PHE A 163 0.53 13.48 -6.93
N PHE A 164 -0.43 13.18 -6.09
CA PHE A 164 -1.53 12.24 -6.33
C PHE A 164 -2.86 12.87 -5.92
N CYS A 165 -3.93 12.38 -6.52
CA CYS A 165 -5.27 12.68 -6.08
C CYS A 165 -5.61 11.79 -4.86
N GLU A 166 -5.37 12.30 -3.67
CA GLU A 166 -5.74 11.63 -2.42
C GLU A 166 -6.92 12.32 -1.73
N LEU A 167 -7.70 11.55 -0.95
CA LEU A 167 -8.91 12.06 -0.33
C LEU A 167 -8.67 13.27 0.57
N PRO A 168 -7.66 13.31 1.46
CA PRO A 168 -7.41 14.49 2.29
C PRO A 168 -7.12 15.75 1.49
N GLY A 169 -6.40 15.63 0.36
CA GLY A 169 -6.10 16.74 -0.54
C GLY A 169 -7.36 17.27 -1.23
N LEU A 170 -8.21 16.37 -1.73
CA LEU A 170 -9.47 16.72 -2.39
C LEU A 170 -10.48 17.36 -1.42
N ILE A 171 -10.58 16.84 -0.19
CA ILE A 171 -11.45 17.41 0.85
C ILE A 171 -11.05 18.87 1.16
N LYS A 172 -9.75 19.18 1.23
CA LYS A 172 -9.25 20.55 1.47
C LYS A 172 -9.58 21.53 0.34
N MET A 173 -9.85 21.06 -0.88
CA MET A 173 -10.25 21.92 -2.01
C MET A 173 -11.75 22.22 -2.05
N ALA A 174 -12.54 21.58 -1.20
CA ALA A 174 -13.98 21.81 -1.16
C ALA A 174 -14.33 23.19 -0.61
N CYS A 175 -15.40 23.80 -1.14
CA CYS A 175 -15.89 25.13 -0.73
C CYS A 175 -17.13 25.06 0.16
N VAL A 176 -17.38 23.94 0.75
CA VAL A 176 -18.46 23.70 1.72
C VAL A 176 -17.88 23.22 3.03
N ASP A 177 -18.69 23.13 4.05
CA ASP A 177 -18.29 22.51 5.32
C ASP A 177 -17.95 21.03 5.12
N THR A 178 -16.72 20.66 5.38
CA THR A 178 -16.16 19.31 5.20
C THR A 178 -16.05 18.52 6.49
N THR A 179 -16.53 19.05 7.62
CA THR A 179 -16.38 18.47 8.95
C THR A 179 -16.83 17.00 9.00
N ILE A 180 -17.94 16.67 8.33
CA ILE A 180 -18.47 15.29 8.31
C ILE A 180 -17.53 14.38 7.52
N ASN A 181 -17.02 14.84 6.37
CA ASN A 181 -16.11 14.06 5.51
C ASN A 181 -14.78 13.81 6.23
N GLU A 182 -14.21 14.84 6.86
CA GLU A 182 -12.97 14.74 7.62
C GLU A 182 -13.15 13.81 8.85
N ALA A 183 -14.23 14.00 9.61
CA ALA A 183 -14.52 13.15 10.75
C ALA A 183 -14.73 11.68 10.35
N THR A 184 -15.49 11.43 9.28
CA THR A 184 -15.73 10.07 8.80
C THR A 184 -14.43 9.42 8.31
N LEU A 185 -13.62 10.15 7.56
CA LEU A 185 -12.31 9.69 7.10
C LEU A 185 -11.39 9.37 8.29
N ALA A 186 -11.28 10.26 9.27
CA ALA A 186 -10.46 10.08 10.46
C ALA A 186 -10.89 8.88 11.31
N VAL A 187 -12.20 8.75 11.56
CA VAL A 187 -12.75 7.63 12.34
C VAL A 187 -12.49 6.30 11.64
N VAL A 188 -12.82 6.20 10.36
CA VAL A 188 -12.63 4.95 9.61
C VAL A 188 -11.14 4.64 9.44
N ALA A 189 -10.30 5.64 9.15
CA ALA A 189 -8.85 5.47 9.09
C ALA A 189 -8.28 4.96 10.43
N THR A 190 -8.78 5.50 11.55
CA THR A 190 -8.38 5.03 12.89
C THR A 190 -8.68 3.53 13.05
N PHE A 191 -9.87 3.05 12.71
CA PHE A 191 -10.20 1.63 12.80
C PHE A 191 -9.38 0.76 11.84
N LEU A 192 -9.19 1.20 10.60
CA LEU A 192 -8.44 0.45 9.58
C LEU A 192 -6.93 0.45 9.81
N ILE A 193 -6.39 1.46 10.48
CA ILE A 193 -4.97 1.52 10.84
C ILE A 193 -4.73 0.83 12.18
N MET A 194 -5.45 1.23 13.22
CA MET A 194 -5.21 0.75 14.60
C MET A 194 -5.67 -0.69 14.82
N GLY A 195 -6.73 -1.15 14.11
CA GLY A 195 -7.21 -2.52 14.20
C GLY A 195 -6.16 -3.54 13.78
N PRO A 196 -5.70 -3.53 12.50
CA PRO A 196 -4.63 -4.41 12.06
C PRO A 196 -3.30 -4.17 12.81
N LEU A 197 -2.93 -2.92 13.11
CA LEU A 197 -1.72 -2.62 13.88
C LEU A 197 -1.75 -3.23 15.28
N SER A 198 -2.88 -3.17 15.99
CA SER A 198 -3.02 -3.83 17.29
C SER A 198 -2.89 -5.35 17.16
N MET A 199 -3.47 -5.95 16.11
CA MET A 199 -3.31 -7.37 15.82
C MET A 199 -1.84 -7.73 15.52
N ILE A 200 -1.13 -6.88 14.79
CA ILE A 200 0.31 -7.01 14.54
C ILE A 200 1.09 -6.97 15.85
N LEU A 201 0.88 -5.97 16.68
CA LEU A 201 1.58 -5.80 17.97
C LEU A 201 1.32 -6.97 18.91
N LEU A 202 0.08 -7.43 19.03
CA LEU A 202 -0.28 -8.61 19.82
C LEU A 202 0.40 -9.89 19.29
N SER A 203 0.38 -10.09 17.97
CA SER A 203 1.06 -11.20 17.31
C SER A 203 2.55 -11.21 17.60
N TYR A 204 3.20 -10.05 17.54
CA TYR A 204 4.62 -9.93 17.85
C TYR A 204 4.93 -10.03 19.34
N GLY A 205 4.04 -9.61 20.22
CA GLY A 205 4.14 -9.89 21.65
C GLY A 205 4.23 -11.39 21.95
N CYS A 206 3.41 -12.19 21.26
CA CYS A 206 3.45 -13.66 21.37
C CYS A 206 4.72 -14.26 20.73
N ILE A 207 5.21 -13.69 19.63
CA ILE A 207 6.40 -14.18 18.90
C ILE A 207 7.70 -13.78 19.61
N ALA A 208 7.77 -12.62 20.27
CA ALA A 208 8.99 -12.09 20.88
C ALA A 208 9.63 -13.05 21.88
N GLN A 209 8.84 -13.90 22.54
CA GLN A 209 9.32 -14.94 23.43
C GLN A 209 9.96 -16.12 22.70
N ALA A 210 9.69 -16.32 21.41
CA ALA A 210 10.07 -17.54 20.67
C ALA A 210 11.09 -17.30 19.54
N ALA A 211 10.98 -16.22 18.72
CA ALA A 211 11.78 -16.08 17.50
C ALA A 211 11.80 -14.65 16.90
N PHE A 212 12.32 -13.66 17.60
CA PHE A 212 12.36 -12.26 17.14
C PHE A 212 13.06 -12.06 15.77
N HIS A 213 14.13 -12.82 15.51
CA HIS A 213 14.90 -12.68 14.25
C HIS A 213 14.16 -13.10 12.99
N THR A 214 13.16 -13.98 13.08
CA THR A 214 12.47 -14.54 11.93
C THR A 214 11.43 -13.58 11.33
N CYS A 215 10.93 -12.64 12.13
CA CYS A 215 9.84 -11.74 11.78
C CYS A 215 10.26 -10.29 11.54
N SER A 216 11.57 -9.99 11.67
CA SER A 216 12.08 -8.62 11.52
C SER A 216 11.83 -8.00 10.14
N SER A 217 11.73 -8.80 9.07
CA SER A 217 11.38 -8.33 7.73
C SER A 217 9.96 -7.76 7.67
N HIS A 218 9.00 -8.47 8.26
CA HIS A 218 7.62 -8.01 8.29
C HIS A 218 7.46 -6.76 9.16
N LEU A 219 8.14 -6.70 10.32
CA LEU A 219 8.15 -5.50 11.16
C LEU A 219 8.70 -4.28 10.43
N LEU A 220 9.73 -4.48 9.59
CA LEU A 220 10.28 -3.39 8.79
C LEU A 220 9.25 -2.87 7.77
N VAL A 221 8.58 -3.76 7.02
CA VAL A 221 7.53 -3.38 6.07
C VAL A 221 6.38 -2.68 6.79
N VAL A 222 5.92 -3.23 7.92
CA VAL A 222 4.88 -2.60 8.76
C VAL A 222 5.29 -1.18 9.17
N SER A 223 6.52 -0.98 9.61
CA SER A 223 7.00 0.35 10.01
C SER A 223 7.05 1.33 8.84
N LEU A 224 7.50 0.88 7.67
CA LEU A 224 7.57 1.69 6.45
C LEU A 224 6.18 2.10 5.94
N PHE A 225 5.18 1.26 6.11
CA PHE A 225 3.82 1.50 5.67
C PHE A 225 2.99 2.28 6.71
N TYR A 226 2.90 1.78 7.94
CA TYR A 226 2.05 2.39 8.98
C TYR A 226 2.61 3.69 9.53
N GLY A 227 3.93 3.88 9.59
CA GLY A 227 4.53 5.11 10.08
C GLY A 227 4.03 6.36 9.34
N PRO A 228 4.23 6.45 8.02
CA PRO A 228 3.70 7.56 7.21
C PRO A 228 2.16 7.62 7.23
N GLY A 229 1.47 6.47 7.16
CA GLY A 229 0.01 6.43 7.17
C GLY A 229 -0.60 7.02 8.44
N ILE A 230 -0.08 6.68 9.61
CA ILE A 230 -0.52 7.27 10.89
C ILE A 230 -0.34 8.79 10.86
N TYR A 231 0.83 9.26 10.41
CA TYR A 231 1.10 10.70 10.34
C TYR A 231 0.10 11.42 9.42
N ILE A 232 -0.17 10.88 8.22
CA ILE A 232 -1.01 11.52 7.21
C ILE A 232 -2.50 11.53 7.61
N TYR A 233 -3.01 10.40 8.13
CA TYR A 233 -4.44 10.22 8.34
C TYR A 233 -4.92 10.49 9.77
N MET A 234 -4.02 10.58 10.75
CA MET A 234 -4.39 10.77 12.16
C MET A 234 -4.02 12.16 12.70
N GLN A 235 -3.48 13.06 11.88
CA GLN A 235 -3.24 14.45 12.28
C GLN A 235 -4.51 15.29 12.20
N PRO A 236 -4.72 16.24 13.14
CA PRO A 236 -5.76 17.25 13.04
C PRO A 236 -5.57 18.09 11.77
N SER A 237 -6.67 18.40 11.10
CA SER A 237 -6.67 19.23 9.88
C SER A 237 -6.10 20.63 10.21
N GLY A 238 -4.99 21.00 9.61
CA GLY A 238 -4.46 22.38 9.66
C GLY A 238 -3.00 22.54 10.05
N ASP A 239 -2.40 21.67 10.83
CA ASP A 239 -1.08 21.90 11.45
C ASP A 239 0.11 21.22 10.75
N SER A 240 -0.11 20.37 9.74
CA SER A 240 1.00 19.65 9.11
C SER A 240 1.68 20.45 8.01
N PRO A 241 3.03 20.55 8.02
CA PRO A 241 3.77 21.10 6.89
C PRO A 241 3.47 20.28 5.63
N GLN A 242 2.92 20.94 4.61
CA GLN A 242 2.43 20.29 3.40
C GLN A 242 3.55 19.56 2.64
N ASP A 243 4.76 20.12 2.66
CA ASP A 243 5.94 19.49 2.05
C ASP A 243 6.33 18.18 2.75
N LEU A 244 6.14 18.08 4.07
CA LEU A 244 6.37 16.83 4.82
C LEU A 244 5.31 15.78 4.47
N THR A 245 4.05 16.17 4.39
CA THR A 245 2.96 15.26 3.97
C THR A 245 3.24 14.71 2.58
N LYS A 246 3.62 15.56 1.60
CA LYS A 246 4.02 15.14 0.25
C LYS A 246 5.19 14.15 0.28
N ALA A 247 6.24 14.45 1.05
CA ALA A 247 7.40 13.58 1.16
C ALA A 247 7.04 12.21 1.76
N LEU A 248 6.21 12.18 2.80
CA LEU A 248 5.74 10.94 3.42
C LEU A 248 4.83 10.14 2.49
N THR A 249 3.97 10.81 1.72
CA THR A 249 3.13 10.14 0.71
C THR A 249 3.99 9.51 -0.38
N LEU A 250 4.97 10.22 -0.92
CA LEU A 250 5.95 9.62 -1.86
C LEU A 250 6.68 8.43 -1.23
N PHE A 251 7.04 8.55 0.04
CA PHE A 251 7.75 7.48 0.74
C PHE A 251 6.93 6.20 0.77
N TYR A 252 5.68 6.25 1.24
CA TYR A 252 4.89 5.01 1.35
C TYR A 252 4.35 4.52 -0.01
N CYS A 253 4.07 5.42 -0.98
CA CYS A 253 3.59 5.01 -2.30
C CYS A 253 4.69 4.50 -3.24
N VAL A 254 5.95 4.92 -3.04
CA VAL A 254 7.05 4.59 -3.95
C VAL A 254 8.10 3.71 -3.28
N ILE A 255 8.57 4.11 -2.10
CA ILE A 255 9.67 3.39 -1.43
C ILE A 255 9.19 2.07 -0.83
N THR A 256 7.99 2.03 -0.24
CA THR A 256 7.46 0.80 0.36
C THR A 256 7.24 -0.30 -0.70
N PRO A 257 6.52 -0.08 -1.82
CA PRO A 257 6.38 -1.08 -2.88
C PRO A 257 7.70 -1.53 -3.50
N MET A 258 8.66 -0.61 -3.63
CA MET A 258 10.00 -0.96 -4.09
C MET A 258 10.75 -1.82 -3.07
N ALA A 259 10.65 -1.49 -1.78
CA ALA A 259 11.40 -2.18 -0.72
C ALA A 259 10.85 -3.58 -0.41
N ASN A 260 9.54 -3.81 -0.55
CA ASN A 260 8.86 -5.06 -0.20
C ASN A 260 9.54 -6.31 -0.79
N PRO A 261 9.75 -6.43 -2.13
CA PRO A 261 10.38 -7.61 -2.70
C PRO A 261 11.82 -7.79 -2.22
N PHE A 262 12.58 -6.71 -2.01
CA PHE A 262 13.95 -6.81 -1.50
C PHE A 262 13.98 -7.29 -0.05
N ILE A 263 13.14 -6.73 0.81
CA ILE A 263 13.06 -7.10 2.23
C ILE A 263 12.71 -8.58 2.37
N TYR A 264 11.70 -9.05 1.63
CA TYR A 264 11.28 -10.45 1.68
C TYR A 264 12.27 -11.39 0.97
N THR A 265 12.84 -11.00 -0.18
CA THR A 265 13.80 -11.84 -0.90
C THR A 265 15.15 -11.89 -0.18
N LEU A 266 15.69 -10.75 0.27
CA LEU A 266 17.05 -10.70 0.85
C LEU A 266 17.13 -11.39 2.23
N ARG A 267 16.05 -11.45 2.98
CA ARG A 267 16.03 -12.08 4.31
C ARG A 267 15.48 -13.50 4.30
N ASN A 268 14.69 -13.89 3.31
CA ASN A 268 14.09 -15.22 3.23
C ASN A 268 15.01 -16.19 2.46
N LYS A 269 15.49 -17.23 3.17
CA LYS A 269 16.38 -18.27 2.59
C LYS A 269 15.67 -19.10 1.52
N ASP A 270 14.36 -19.35 1.67
CA ASP A 270 13.58 -20.17 0.76
C ASP A 270 13.40 -19.46 -0.59
N VAL A 271 13.08 -18.16 -0.58
CA VAL A 271 12.99 -17.33 -1.81
C VAL A 271 14.33 -17.27 -2.52
N LYS A 272 15.43 -17.06 -1.79
CA LYS A 272 16.78 -17.10 -2.37
C LYS A 272 17.11 -18.46 -2.99
N GLY A 273 16.72 -19.53 -2.32
CA GLY A 273 16.90 -20.90 -2.81
C GLY A 273 16.13 -21.15 -4.10
N ALA A 274 14.85 -20.77 -4.13
CA ALA A 274 13.97 -20.88 -5.29
C ALA A 274 14.48 -20.08 -6.50
N LEU A 275 14.86 -18.82 -6.28
CA LEU A 275 15.43 -17.97 -7.32
C LEU A 275 16.70 -18.59 -7.93
N ARG A 276 17.59 -19.15 -7.09
CA ARG A 276 18.80 -19.84 -7.58
C ARG A 276 18.45 -21.09 -8.39
N ARG A 277 17.45 -21.89 -7.96
CA ARG A 277 17.01 -23.08 -8.71
C ARG A 277 16.47 -22.70 -10.10
N LEU A 278 15.59 -21.71 -10.16
CA LEU A 278 15.01 -21.24 -11.41
C LEU A 278 16.05 -20.63 -12.37
N LEU A 279 17.00 -19.84 -11.86
CA LEU A 279 18.11 -19.33 -12.67
C LEU A 279 19.00 -20.44 -13.22
N ARG A 280 19.32 -21.46 -12.41
CA ARG A 280 20.10 -22.63 -12.88
C ARG A 280 19.37 -23.43 -13.96
N SER A 281 18.07 -23.69 -13.80
CA SER A 281 17.27 -24.40 -14.79
C SER A 281 17.17 -23.63 -16.10
N ALA A 282 17.00 -22.28 -16.05
CA ALA A 282 16.97 -21.44 -17.24
C ALA A 282 18.32 -21.38 -18.00
N ILE A 283 19.45 -21.41 -17.27
CA ILE A 283 20.78 -21.46 -17.88
C ILE A 283 21.04 -22.81 -18.53
N LEU A 284 20.63 -23.92 -17.91
CA LEU A 284 20.79 -25.26 -18.44
C LEU A 284 19.92 -25.48 -19.69
N SER A 285 18.68 -24.99 -19.69
CA SER A 285 17.77 -25.04 -20.84
C SER A 285 18.25 -24.27 -22.07
N LYS A 286 19.12 -23.26 -21.92
CA LYS A 286 19.74 -22.51 -23.03
C LYS A 286 20.99 -23.17 -23.60
N ARG A 287 21.46 -24.26 -22.98
CA ARG A 287 22.67 -24.98 -23.42
C ARG A 287 22.36 -26.27 -24.21
N ILE A 288 21.09 -26.59 -24.37
CA ILE A 288 20.54 -27.66 -25.20
C ILE A 288 19.87 -27.02 -26.42
#